data_c925bfbb90d5bfb20476b8a2363d8b5e
#
_entry.id   c925bfbb90d5bfb20476b8a2363d8b5e
#
_cell.length_a   1.000
_cell.length_b   1.000
_cell.length_c   1.000
_cell.angle_alpha   90.00
_cell.angle_beta   90.00
_cell.angle_gamma   90.00
#
_symmetry.space_group_name_H-M   'P 1'
#
loop_
_entity.id
_entity.type
_entity.pdbx_description
1 polymer ?
#
loop_
_entity_poly.entity_id
_entity_poly.type
_entity_poly.pdbx_seq_one_letter_code
_entity_poly.pdbx_strand_id
1 'polypeptide(L)'
;MSTPEDAPGAFWIAHVEVTDAEAYGRYATLATQAIAEHGGVFLARGGRYRQLEGKDRARNVVARFPSFEAAVACYESPSYRAALE
;
A
#
# COMPACT_ATOMS: atom_id res chain seq x y z
N MET A 1 11.78 11.95 24.82
CA MET A 1 10.99 10.72 24.81
C MET A 1 10.13 10.65 23.55
N SER A 2 10.13 9.54 22.87
CA SER A 2 9.28 9.48 21.69
C SER A 2 7.84 9.22 22.06
N THR A 3 6.95 9.92 21.37
CA THR A 3 5.54 9.67 21.39
C THR A 3 5.21 8.74 20.21
N PRO A 4 3.99 8.24 20.09
CA PRO A 4 3.62 7.46 18.92
C PRO A 4 3.85 8.22 17.60
N GLU A 5 3.69 9.53 17.60
CA GLU A 5 3.94 10.32 16.41
C GLU A 5 5.42 10.39 16.07
N ASP A 6 6.29 10.24 17.06
CA ASP A 6 7.74 10.30 16.87
C ASP A 6 8.31 8.93 16.53
N ALA A 7 7.55 7.87 16.76
CA ALA A 7 8.03 6.54 16.44
C ALA A 7 8.18 6.40 14.93
N PRO A 8 9.25 5.74 14.48
CA PRO A 8 9.41 5.55 13.04
C PRO A 8 8.31 4.66 12.51
N GLY A 9 7.55 5.21 11.61
CA GLY A 9 6.60 4.44 10.85
C GLY A 9 7.28 3.85 9.62
N ALA A 10 6.51 3.15 8.82
CA ALA A 10 6.99 2.62 7.56
C ALA A 10 5.96 2.86 6.49
N PHE A 11 6.41 2.94 5.27
CA PHE A 11 5.52 3.18 4.14
C PHE A 11 5.65 2.08 3.11
N TRP A 12 4.52 1.72 2.53
CA TRP A 12 4.49 1.04 1.25
C TRP A 12 4.31 2.11 0.20
N ILE A 13 5.14 2.09 -0.81
CA ILE A 13 5.02 3.01 -1.93
C ILE A 13 4.94 2.16 -3.17
N ALA A 14 3.81 2.24 -3.86
CA ALA A 14 3.58 1.43 -5.04
C ALA A 14 3.24 2.31 -6.23
N HIS A 15 3.85 1.98 -7.36
CA HIS A 15 3.55 2.62 -8.64
C HIS A 15 2.99 1.53 -9.55
N VAL A 16 1.73 1.65 -9.91
CA VAL A 16 0.99 0.58 -10.54
C VAL A 16 0.56 0.95 -11.95
N GLU A 17 0.76 0.01 -12.87
CA GLU A 17 0.23 0.10 -14.21
C GLU A 17 -0.91 -0.92 -14.31
N VAL A 18 -2.13 -0.42 -14.42
CA VAL A 18 -3.31 -1.29 -14.43
C VAL A 18 -3.58 -1.72 -15.87
N THR A 19 -3.37 -3.01 -16.14
CA THR A 19 -3.61 -3.58 -17.47
C THR A 19 -4.91 -4.36 -17.54
N ASP A 20 -5.47 -4.74 -16.38
CA ASP A 20 -6.74 -5.44 -16.28
C ASP A 20 -7.48 -4.87 -15.09
N ALA A 21 -8.42 -3.97 -15.36
CA ALA A 21 -9.11 -3.23 -14.30
C ALA A 21 -9.93 -4.16 -13.39
N GLU A 22 -10.52 -5.21 -13.94
CA GLU A 22 -11.32 -6.13 -13.14
C GLU A 22 -10.45 -6.94 -12.19
N ALA A 23 -9.33 -7.47 -12.68
CA ALA A 23 -8.40 -8.20 -11.83
C ALA A 23 -7.79 -7.29 -10.78
N TYR A 24 -7.47 -6.05 -11.16
CA TYR A 24 -6.92 -5.09 -10.20
C TYR A 24 -7.94 -4.75 -9.13
N GLY A 25 -9.22 -4.66 -9.48
CA GLY A 25 -10.28 -4.41 -8.51
C GLY A 25 -10.37 -5.50 -7.45
N ARG A 26 -10.27 -6.76 -7.88
CA ARG A 26 -10.25 -7.89 -6.94
C ARG A 26 -9.04 -7.84 -6.03
N TYR A 27 -7.86 -7.55 -6.60
CA TYR A 27 -6.65 -7.38 -5.81
C TYR A 27 -6.82 -6.26 -4.79
N ALA A 28 -7.33 -5.11 -5.22
CA ALA A 28 -7.43 -3.94 -4.35
C ALA A 28 -8.36 -4.19 -3.17
N THR A 29 -9.45 -4.92 -3.38
CA THR A 29 -10.37 -5.25 -2.30
C THR A 29 -9.68 -6.09 -1.22
N LEU A 30 -8.98 -7.13 -1.65
CA LEU A 30 -8.31 -8.03 -0.71
C LEU A 30 -7.09 -7.36 -0.07
N ALA A 31 -6.34 -6.59 -0.85
CA ALA A 31 -5.18 -5.88 -0.32
C ALA A 31 -5.58 -4.85 0.72
N THR A 32 -6.70 -4.16 0.49
CA THR A 32 -7.19 -3.17 1.45
C THR A 32 -7.48 -3.81 2.80
N GLN A 33 -8.09 -4.99 2.79
CA GLN A 33 -8.36 -5.72 4.03
C GLN A 33 -7.08 -6.11 4.74
N ALA A 34 -6.10 -6.63 4.01
CA ALA A 34 -4.83 -7.04 4.58
C ALA A 34 -4.09 -5.86 5.21
N ILE A 35 -4.09 -4.73 4.50
CA ILE A 35 -3.42 -3.53 4.99
C ILE A 35 -4.07 -3.04 6.29
N ALA A 36 -5.41 -3.03 6.33
CA ALA A 36 -6.13 -2.61 7.53
C ALA A 36 -5.86 -3.56 8.71
N GLU A 37 -5.80 -4.86 8.45
CA GLU A 37 -5.52 -5.86 9.49
C GLU A 37 -4.15 -5.64 10.15
N HIS A 38 -3.22 -5.03 9.44
CA HIS A 38 -1.87 -4.80 9.95
C HIS A 38 -1.64 -3.34 10.36
N GLY A 39 -2.72 -2.59 10.54
CA GLY A 39 -2.63 -1.22 11.02
C GLY A 39 -2.24 -0.20 9.96
N GLY A 40 -2.31 -0.57 8.70
CA GLY A 40 -1.97 0.34 7.62
C GLY A 40 -3.07 1.34 7.35
N VAL A 41 -2.68 2.53 6.95
CA VAL A 41 -3.59 3.61 6.59
C VAL A 41 -3.13 4.16 5.24
N PHE A 42 -4.08 4.30 4.31
CA PHE A 42 -3.75 4.90 3.02
C PHE A 42 -3.58 6.40 3.15
N LEU A 43 -2.47 6.91 2.65
CA LEU A 43 -2.22 8.35 2.57
C LEU A 43 -2.50 8.86 1.17
N ALA A 44 -2.27 8.04 0.17
CA ALA A 44 -2.62 8.32 -1.21
C ALA A 44 -3.04 7.00 -1.84
N ARG A 45 -4.09 7.05 -2.66
CA ARG A 45 -4.67 5.83 -3.20
C ARG A 45 -5.23 6.12 -4.59
N GLY A 46 -4.31 6.21 -5.54
CA GLY A 46 -4.65 6.68 -6.88
C GLY A 46 -4.90 8.17 -6.87
N GLY A 47 -5.78 8.63 -7.74
CA GLY A 47 -6.11 10.05 -7.82
C GLY A 47 -5.17 10.81 -8.74
N ARG A 48 -5.18 12.13 -8.60
CA ARG A 48 -4.35 12.98 -9.42
C ARG A 48 -2.88 12.82 -9.09
N TYR A 49 -2.06 12.87 -10.11
CA TYR A 49 -0.62 12.80 -9.93
C TYR A 49 0.07 13.59 -11.02
N ARG A 50 1.34 13.88 -10.80
CA ARG A 50 2.17 14.54 -11.79
C ARG A 50 3.53 13.86 -11.84
N GLN A 51 3.83 13.27 -12.98
CA GLN A 51 5.11 12.61 -13.17
C GLN A 51 6.20 13.64 -13.45
N LEU A 52 7.19 13.69 -12.58
CA LEU A 52 8.28 14.65 -12.73
C LEU A 52 9.52 14.02 -13.33
N GLU A 53 9.82 12.80 -12.93
CA GLU A 53 10.96 12.07 -13.43
C GLU A 53 10.62 10.58 -13.40
N GLY A 54 11.32 9.80 -14.17
CA GLY A 54 11.16 8.36 -14.19
C GLY A 54 10.02 7.91 -15.07
N LYS A 55 9.65 6.65 -14.92
CA LYS A 55 8.60 6.05 -15.73
C LYS A 55 7.23 6.47 -15.23
N ASP A 56 6.39 6.91 -16.16
CA ASP A 56 5.03 7.32 -15.82
C ASP A 56 4.18 6.12 -15.45
N ARG A 57 3.55 6.16 -14.29
CA ARG A 57 2.62 5.13 -13.82
C ARG A 57 1.35 5.82 -13.39
N ALA A 58 0.22 5.33 -13.90
CA ALA A 58 -1.05 6.02 -13.73
C ALA A 58 -1.61 5.95 -12.31
N ARG A 59 -1.27 4.89 -11.56
CA ARG A 59 -1.80 4.73 -10.22
C ARG A 59 -0.68 4.65 -9.20
N ASN A 60 -0.74 5.55 -8.24
CA ASN A 60 0.28 5.62 -7.19
C ASN A 60 -0.40 5.48 -5.85
N VAL A 61 0.18 4.63 -5.00
CA VAL A 61 -0.42 4.29 -3.71
C VAL A 61 0.64 4.45 -2.63
N VAL A 62 0.28 5.10 -1.54
CA VAL A 62 1.13 5.19 -0.36
C VAL A 62 0.32 4.77 0.84
N ALA A 63 0.80 3.79 1.57
CA ALA A 63 0.17 3.36 2.82
C ALA A 63 1.19 3.46 3.94
N ARG A 64 0.74 3.91 5.10
CA ARG A 64 1.59 4.04 6.27
C ARG A 64 1.26 2.95 7.27
N PHE A 65 2.29 2.34 7.82
CA PHE A 65 2.17 1.33 8.87
C PHE A 65 2.81 1.83 10.16
N PRO A 66 2.38 1.31 11.31
CA PRO A 66 2.95 1.77 12.59
C PRO A 66 4.43 1.44 12.76
N SER A 67 4.92 0.42 12.04
CA SER A 67 6.32 0.04 12.12
C SER A 67 6.75 -0.64 10.84
N PHE A 68 8.06 -0.74 10.65
CA PHE A 68 8.62 -1.47 9.52
C PHE A 68 8.20 -2.94 9.59
N GLU A 69 8.22 -3.51 10.79
CA GLU A 69 7.83 -4.91 10.99
C GLU A 69 6.39 -5.16 10.60
N ALA A 70 5.50 -4.22 10.93
CA ALA A 70 4.10 -4.35 10.55
C ALA A 70 3.92 -4.31 9.04
N ALA A 71 4.66 -3.44 8.36
CA ALA A 71 4.60 -3.34 6.91
C ALA A 71 5.07 -4.63 6.24
N VAL A 72 6.17 -5.21 6.73
CA VAL A 72 6.69 -6.46 6.19
C VAL A 72 5.73 -7.62 6.50
N ALA A 73 5.20 -7.66 7.72
CA ALA A 73 4.26 -8.71 8.11
C ALA A 73 3.02 -8.69 7.23
N CYS A 74 2.53 -7.50 6.90
CA CYS A 74 1.39 -7.38 5.99
C CYS A 74 1.70 -7.98 4.62
N TYR A 75 2.84 -7.64 4.05
CA TYR A 75 3.22 -8.15 2.74
C TYR A 75 3.33 -9.67 2.73
N GLU A 76 3.81 -10.24 3.82
CA GLU A 76 4.01 -11.68 3.93
C GLU A 76 2.79 -12.43 4.45
N SER A 77 1.73 -11.72 4.81
CA SER A 77 0.55 -12.33 5.43
C SER A 77 -0.25 -13.17 4.43
N PRO A 78 -0.98 -14.17 4.94
CA PRO A 78 -1.88 -14.96 4.08
C PRO A 78 -2.93 -14.08 3.40
N SER A 79 -3.42 -13.06 4.10
CA SER A 79 -4.43 -12.16 3.53
C SER A 79 -3.91 -11.44 2.30
N TYR A 80 -2.68 -10.91 2.38
CA TYR A 80 -2.13 -10.19 1.24
C TYR A 80 -1.72 -11.15 0.13
N ARG A 81 -1.20 -12.32 0.49
CA ARG A 81 -0.85 -13.33 -0.51
C ARG A 81 -2.07 -13.76 -1.32
N ALA A 82 -3.22 -13.86 -0.65
CA ALA A 82 -4.47 -14.15 -1.35
C ALA A 82 -4.80 -13.06 -2.37
N ALA A 83 -4.50 -11.80 -2.05
CA ALA A 83 -4.73 -10.70 -2.97
C ALA A 83 -3.88 -10.81 -4.22
N LEU A 84 -2.68 -11.36 -4.11
CA LEU A 84 -1.76 -11.48 -5.23
C LEU A 84 -2.11 -12.61 -6.19
N GLU A 85 -2.99 -13.51 -5.79
CA GLU A 85 -3.45 -14.60 -6.68
C GLU A 85 -4.51 -14.11 -7.70
#